data_285d8bca2e1a83fdb0c7a6dede9aee9a
#
_entry.id   285d8bca2e1a83fdb0c7a6dede9aee9a
#
_cell.length_a   1.000
_cell.length_b   1.000
_cell.length_c   1.000
_cell.angle_alpha   90.00
_cell.angle_beta   90.00
_cell.angle_gamma   90.00
#
_symmetry.space_group_name_H-M   'P 1'
#
loop_
_entity.id
_entity.type
_entity.pdbx_description
1 polymer ?
#
loop_
_entity_poly.entity_id
_entity_poly.type
_entity_poly.pdbx_seq_one_letter_code
_entity_poly.pdbx_strand_id
1 'polypeptide(L)'
;MIGVDLLKLLLEGYGIDPNKVIKNNENVLVKGNYDEIESVIKYLIGELKISPKNIEKAPSILYFNVSAIRKNVEFLQKQHISFSNVETCLHVLNTEPFQLEETYNYIMDNYGVEFINRITSVLRFNVERIKKIEMLGLDKDATLSATISRLSIDDIVADVQICRENNVNPKGTVFSKTADEIKDIVKFCRENNIDITDSVFNRTADEIKDIVKVCKENNVVPKGEVFKRPADEIKDIVKVCRENNIDPKGNVFSKTADEIKDIIEVCRENNVDITDSVFRRTSDEIKDIVKVCRENNVDLKDNLSVFFKTADKIKDIIDVCRENNVDPKGNVFFKTADEIKDVIEVCRENNIDPKGVVFKRTTDEIKDIVKICRENNIDPKGNVFKRTADEIKDIIEFCRENNIDPKGNVSVFRRTADEIKDIVKVCRKNNIKITGRVFSRTADKLQSSIDFIKVHYDSSYLTPLIIVKDAKHLSKVFPYLDELGVLETVRQSASILDLPLDDIRERKKIVDSIGEPMVLENGKFNSVFGMSRKRYAKRVSNVKKNSDGDSYGGK
;
A
#
# COMPACT_ATOMS: atom_id res chain seq x y z
N MET A 1 -61.50 -2.79 -13.93
CA MET A 1 -60.38 -2.25 -14.70
C MET A 1 -60.36 -0.76 -14.47
N ILE A 2 -59.26 -0.26 -13.96
CA ILE A 2 -59.05 1.19 -13.80
C ILE A 2 -58.81 1.76 -15.19
N GLY A 3 -59.56 2.82 -15.58
CA GLY A 3 -59.17 3.57 -16.78
C GLY A 3 -57.79 4.16 -16.58
N VAL A 4 -56.91 4.03 -17.58
CA VAL A 4 -55.52 4.55 -17.52
C VAL A 4 -55.48 6.03 -17.11
N ASP A 5 -56.48 6.80 -17.53
CA ASP A 5 -56.60 8.23 -17.23
C ASP A 5 -56.93 8.51 -15.75
N LEU A 6 -57.74 7.64 -15.10
CA LEU A 6 -58.02 7.78 -13.67
C LEU A 6 -56.79 7.45 -12.81
N LEU A 7 -56.02 6.46 -13.22
CA LEU A 7 -54.75 6.14 -12.54
C LEU A 7 -53.71 7.26 -12.70
N LYS A 8 -53.60 7.88 -13.89
CA LYS A 8 -52.73 9.03 -14.09
C LYS A 8 -53.07 10.18 -13.14
N LEU A 9 -54.34 10.53 -13.06
CA LEU A 9 -54.83 11.60 -12.17
C LEU A 9 -54.54 11.27 -10.70
N LEU A 10 -54.69 9.99 -10.29
CA LEU A 10 -54.33 9.58 -8.94
C LEU A 10 -52.83 9.79 -8.66
N LEU A 11 -51.95 9.29 -9.53
CA LEU A 11 -50.49 9.39 -9.36
C LEU A 11 -50.05 10.84 -9.34
N GLU A 12 -50.53 11.69 -10.28
CA GLU A 12 -50.25 13.12 -10.34
C GLU A 12 -50.70 13.83 -9.06
N GLY A 13 -51.85 13.48 -8.50
CA GLY A 13 -52.38 14.05 -7.26
C GLY A 13 -51.43 13.83 -6.05
N TYR A 14 -50.60 12.81 -6.09
CA TYR A 14 -49.60 12.50 -5.06
C TYR A 14 -48.17 12.87 -5.47
N GLY A 15 -47.99 13.57 -6.62
CA GLY A 15 -46.66 14.02 -7.10
C GLY A 15 -45.82 12.90 -7.69
N ILE A 16 -46.41 11.79 -8.12
CA ILE A 16 -45.74 10.66 -8.77
C ILE A 16 -45.89 10.81 -10.29
N ASP A 17 -44.78 10.71 -11.04
CA ASP A 17 -44.80 10.80 -12.51
C ASP A 17 -45.45 9.54 -13.11
N PRO A 18 -46.67 9.66 -13.73
CA PRO A 18 -47.36 8.51 -14.28
C PRO A 18 -46.59 7.79 -15.39
N ASN A 19 -45.81 8.52 -16.19
CA ASN A 19 -45.06 7.94 -17.30
C ASN A 19 -43.99 6.96 -16.81
N LYS A 20 -43.38 7.23 -15.67
CA LYS A 20 -42.36 6.35 -15.07
C LYS A 20 -43.00 5.09 -14.46
N VAL A 21 -44.20 5.20 -13.94
CA VAL A 21 -44.92 4.08 -13.34
C VAL A 21 -45.56 3.19 -14.42
N ILE A 22 -46.17 3.80 -15.44
CA ILE A 22 -46.98 3.10 -16.46
C ILE A 22 -46.09 2.43 -17.52
N LYS A 23 -45.06 3.11 -18.02
CA LYS A 23 -44.18 2.65 -19.13
C LYS A 23 -43.57 1.28 -18.89
N ASN A 24 -43.30 0.91 -17.64
CA ASN A 24 -42.64 -0.35 -17.30
C ASN A 24 -43.62 -1.42 -16.74
N ASN A 25 -44.92 -1.15 -16.66
CA ASN A 25 -45.87 -2.01 -15.96
C ASN A 25 -47.25 -2.09 -16.63
N GLU A 26 -47.32 -2.00 -17.96
CA GLU A 26 -48.61 -2.07 -18.70
C GLU A 26 -49.45 -3.30 -18.36
N ASN A 27 -48.82 -4.45 -18.12
CA ASN A 27 -49.50 -5.70 -17.75
C ASN A 27 -50.10 -5.69 -16.32
N VAL A 28 -49.61 -4.81 -15.45
CA VAL A 28 -50.07 -4.73 -14.03
C VAL A 28 -51.21 -3.74 -13.88
N LEU A 29 -51.29 -2.74 -14.76
CA LEU A 29 -52.37 -1.75 -14.81
C LEU A 29 -53.75 -2.35 -15.06
N VAL A 30 -53.80 -3.53 -15.66
CA VAL A 30 -55.04 -4.22 -16.00
C VAL A 30 -55.65 -4.95 -14.80
N LYS A 31 -54.91 -5.19 -13.73
CA LYS A 31 -55.30 -6.04 -12.58
C LYS A 31 -55.49 -5.29 -11.26
N GLY A 32 -55.06 -4.02 -11.13
CA GLY A 32 -55.15 -3.30 -9.87
C GLY A 32 -56.52 -2.71 -9.58
N ASN A 33 -56.92 -2.72 -8.29
CA ASN A 33 -58.06 -1.99 -7.79
C ASN A 33 -57.63 -0.56 -7.41
N TYR A 34 -58.37 0.46 -7.85
CA TYR A 34 -58.08 1.88 -7.57
C TYR A 34 -57.92 2.13 -6.06
N ASP A 35 -58.86 1.64 -5.26
CA ASP A 35 -58.90 1.85 -3.82
C ASP A 35 -57.70 1.20 -3.11
N GLU A 36 -57.22 0.08 -3.63
CA GLU A 36 -56.04 -0.59 -3.11
C GLU A 36 -54.76 0.21 -3.42
N ILE A 37 -54.60 0.68 -4.67
CA ILE A 37 -53.45 1.52 -5.08
C ILE A 37 -53.43 2.82 -4.27
N GLU A 38 -54.61 3.47 -4.15
CA GLU A 38 -54.70 4.70 -3.35
C GLU A 38 -54.35 4.45 -1.87
N SER A 39 -54.81 3.34 -1.32
CA SER A 39 -54.50 2.91 0.06
C SER A 39 -53.00 2.72 0.27
N VAL A 40 -52.32 2.10 -0.71
CA VAL A 40 -50.87 1.93 -0.67
C VAL A 40 -50.15 3.27 -0.74
N ILE A 41 -50.55 4.16 -1.67
CA ILE A 41 -49.94 5.50 -1.81
C ILE A 41 -50.15 6.31 -0.52
N LYS A 42 -51.35 6.33 0.04
CA LYS A 42 -51.65 7.01 1.31
C LYS A 42 -50.78 6.47 2.45
N TYR A 43 -50.55 5.18 2.51
CA TYR A 43 -49.68 4.59 3.51
C TYR A 43 -48.23 4.96 3.30
N LEU A 44 -47.69 4.80 2.08
CA LEU A 44 -46.28 5.09 1.78
C LEU A 44 -45.93 6.58 1.95
N ILE A 45 -46.71 7.49 1.36
CA ILE A 45 -46.45 8.92 1.41
C ILE A 45 -46.97 9.55 2.71
N GLY A 46 -48.20 9.19 3.13
CA GLY A 46 -48.85 9.79 4.28
C GLY A 46 -48.28 9.35 5.61
N GLU A 47 -48.15 8.03 5.85
CA GLU A 47 -47.68 7.49 7.11
C GLU A 47 -46.18 7.28 7.16
N LEU A 48 -45.57 6.65 6.13
CA LEU A 48 -44.14 6.33 6.10
C LEU A 48 -43.25 7.47 5.60
N LYS A 49 -43.82 8.55 5.04
CA LYS A 49 -43.12 9.74 4.50
C LYS A 49 -42.14 9.42 3.36
N ILE A 50 -42.41 8.35 2.61
CA ILE A 50 -41.61 7.96 1.46
C ILE A 50 -41.77 8.97 0.33
N SER A 51 -40.69 9.40 -0.27
CA SER A 51 -40.77 10.36 -1.37
C SER A 51 -41.38 9.76 -2.64
N PRO A 52 -42.18 10.52 -3.42
CA PRO A 52 -42.71 10.07 -4.71
C PRO A 52 -41.66 9.52 -5.66
N LYS A 53 -40.45 10.12 -5.69
CA LYS A 53 -39.32 9.68 -6.52
C LYS A 53 -38.84 8.27 -6.19
N ASN A 54 -38.95 7.83 -4.94
CA ASN A 54 -38.58 6.48 -4.56
C ASN A 54 -39.62 5.47 -5.01
N ILE A 55 -40.91 5.84 -4.98
CA ILE A 55 -42.00 5.02 -5.52
C ILE A 55 -41.85 4.86 -7.04
N GLU A 56 -41.45 5.92 -7.77
CA GLU A 56 -41.18 5.86 -9.22
C GLU A 56 -40.06 4.86 -9.57
N LYS A 57 -39.10 4.64 -8.67
CA LYS A 57 -38.00 3.65 -8.85
C LYS A 57 -38.46 2.21 -8.60
N ALA A 58 -39.51 1.99 -7.83
CA ALA A 58 -40.02 0.69 -7.45
C ALA A 58 -41.55 0.63 -7.59
N PRO A 59 -42.12 0.90 -8.78
CA PRO A 59 -43.55 1.07 -8.98
C PRO A 59 -44.39 -0.18 -8.70
N SER A 60 -43.76 -1.36 -8.71
CA SER A 60 -44.45 -2.64 -8.37
C SER A 60 -45.03 -2.65 -6.96
N ILE A 61 -44.55 -1.85 -6.03
CA ILE A 61 -45.08 -1.76 -4.67
C ILE A 61 -46.55 -1.26 -4.65
N LEU A 62 -46.95 -0.47 -5.63
CA LEU A 62 -48.28 0.08 -5.72
C LEU A 62 -49.37 -0.98 -5.94
N TYR A 63 -48.96 -2.17 -6.35
CA TYR A 63 -49.86 -3.30 -6.63
C TYR A 63 -49.77 -4.41 -5.56
N PHE A 64 -49.02 -4.14 -4.51
CA PHE A 64 -48.89 -5.08 -3.40
C PHE A 64 -49.93 -4.78 -2.32
N ASN A 65 -50.26 -5.80 -1.54
CA ASN A 65 -51.29 -5.66 -0.51
C ASN A 65 -50.79 -4.75 0.63
N VAL A 66 -51.54 -3.68 0.94
CA VAL A 66 -51.17 -2.72 1.98
C VAL A 66 -51.01 -3.36 3.37
N SER A 67 -51.79 -4.38 3.68
CA SER A 67 -51.68 -5.13 4.95
C SER A 67 -50.36 -5.91 5.02
N ALA A 68 -49.94 -6.51 3.91
CA ALA A 68 -48.64 -7.18 3.83
C ALA A 68 -47.48 -6.17 3.96
N ILE A 69 -47.59 -5.00 3.31
CA ILE A 69 -46.58 -3.92 3.46
C ILE A 69 -46.49 -3.50 4.94
N ARG A 70 -47.61 -3.30 5.64
CA ARG A 70 -47.63 -2.95 7.07
C ARG A 70 -46.90 -4.00 7.92
N LYS A 71 -47.17 -5.28 7.71
CA LYS A 71 -46.50 -6.38 8.42
C LYS A 71 -44.98 -6.37 8.17
N ASN A 72 -44.57 -6.13 6.93
CA ASN A 72 -43.16 -6.03 6.59
C ASN A 72 -42.46 -4.85 7.29
N VAL A 73 -43.14 -3.69 7.34
CA VAL A 73 -42.62 -2.51 8.05
C VAL A 73 -42.48 -2.79 9.55
N GLU A 74 -43.52 -3.35 10.18
CA GLU A 74 -43.53 -3.73 11.60
C GLU A 74 -42.41 -4.72 11.92
N PHE A 75 -42.21 -5.73 11.06
CA PHE A 75 -41.15 -6.71 11.21
C PHE A 75 -39.76 -6.04 11.14
N LEU A 76 -39.51 -5.23 10.11
CA LEU A 76 -38.21 -4.53 9.92
C LEU A 76 -37.90 -3.56 11.07
N GLN A 77 -38.93 -2.85 11.57
CA GLN A 77 -38.79 -1.96 12.74
C GLN A 77 -38.45 -2.75 14.01
N LYS A 78 -39.10 -3.88 14.25
CA LYS A 78 -38.81 -4.79 15.36
C LYS A 78 -37.39 -5.32 15.33
N GLN A 79 -36.83 -5.53 14.13
CA GLN A 79 -35.47 -5.99 13.93
C GLN A 79 -34.43 -4.84 13.90
N HIS A 80 -34.83 -3.61 14.22
CA HIS A 80 -33.95 -2.41 14.23
C HIS A 80 -33.26 -2.11 12.89
N ILE A 81 -33.85 -2.55 11.76
CA ILE A 81 -33.31 -2.23 10.44
C ILE A 81 -33.62 -0.78 10.11
N SER A 82 -32.59 -0.01 9.75
CA SER A 82 -32.72 1.41 9.46
C SER A 82 -33.70 1.66 8.31
N PHE A 83 -34.69 2.51 8.55
CA PHE A 83 -35.73 2.83 7.57
C PHE A 83 -35.16 3.60 6.37
N SER A 84 -34.09 4.35 6.53
CA SER A 84 -33.38 5.02 5.42
C SER A 84 -32.87 4.01 4.38
N ASN A 85 -32.47 2.83 4.81
CA ASN A 85 -32.08 1.74 3.91
C ASN A 85 -33.28 1.14 3.19
N VAL A 86 -34.44 1.04 3.86
CA VAL A 86 -35.69 0.51 3.30
C VAL A 86 -36.27 1.50 2.28
N GLU A 87 -36.20 2.80 2.51
CA GLU A 87 -36.68 3.82 1.58
C GLU A 87 -35.99 3.72 0.21
N THR A 88 -34.70 3.37 0.19
CA THR A 88 -33.95 3.15 -1.05
C THR A 88 -34.21 1.79 -1.69
N CYS A 89 -34.78 0.84 -0.92
CA CYS A 89 -35.01 -0.55 -1.32
C CYS A 89 -36.47 -0.99 -1.15
N LEU A 90 -37.43 -0.21 -1.67
CA LEU A 90 -38.88 -0.50 -1.54
C LEU A 90 -39.30 -1.93 -2.01
N HIS A 91 -38.46 -2.56 -2.84
CA HIS A 91 -38.67 -3.97 -3.23
C HIS A 91 -38.71 -4.94 -2.05
N VAL A 92 -38.09 -4.59 -0.91
CA VAL A 92 -38.15 -5.42 0.32
C VAL A 92 -39.57 -5.40 0.91
N LEU A 93 -40.23 -4.25 0.85
CA LEU A 93 -41.64 -4.13 1.32
C LEU A 93 -42.63 -4.85 0.41
N ASN A 94 -42.24 -5.07 -0.86
CA ASN A 94 -43.00 -5.80 -1.86
C ASN A 94 -42.68 -7.32 -1.85
N THR A 95 -42.41 -7.87 -0.68
CA THR A 95 -42.12 -9.30 -0.45
C THR A 95 -43.21 -9.88 0.43
N GLU A 96 -43.56 -11.13 0.21
CA GLU A 96 -44.48 -11.80 1.10
C GLU A 96 -43.95 -11.85 2.53
N PRO A 97 -44.73 -11.49 3.57
CA PRO A 97 -44.23 -11.37 4.94
C PRO A 97 -43.50 -12.61 5.47
N PHE A 98 -44.02 -13.78 5.16
CA PHE A 98 -43.39 -15.05 5.53
C PHE A 98 -42.02 -15.21 4.87
N GLN A 99 -41.89 -14.90 3.60
CA GLN A 99 -40.63 -14.98 2.86
C GLN A 99 -39.61 -13.98 3.40
N LEU A 100 -40.04 -12.77 3.74
CA LEU A 100 -39.20 -11.76 4.34
C LEU A 100 -38.58 -12.23 5.66
N GLU A 101 -39.41 -12.79 6.54
CA GLU A 101 -38.98 -13.31 7.84
C GLU A 101 -38.03 -14.51 7.69
N GLU A 102 -38.38 -15.47 6.82
CA GLU A 102 -37.54 -16.62 6.54
C GLU A 102 -36.14 -16.19 6.02
N THR A 103 -36.12 -15.26 5.08
CA THR A 103 -34.86 -14.76 4.49
C THR A 103 -34.04 -13.99 5.50
N TYR A 104 -34.69 -13.16 6.32
CA TYR A 104 -34.01 -12.44 7.40
C TYR A 104 -33.33 -13.43 8.37
N ASN A 105 -34.04 -14.41 8.87
CA ASN A 105 -33.50 -15.40 9.79
C ASN A 105 -32.36 -16.18 9.17
N TYR A 106 -32.48 -16.62 7.92
CA TYR A 106 -31.41 -17.32 7.22
C TYR A 106 -30.14 -16.46 7.10
N ILE A 107 -30.27 -15.17 6.76
CA ILE A 107 -29.13 -14.28 6.63
C ILE A 107 -28.53 -13.97 7.99
N MET A 108 -29.33 -13.77 9.02
CA MET A 108 -28.85 -13.57 10.39
C MET A 108 -27.99 -14.74 10.88
N ASP A 109 -28.45 -15.97 10.65
CA ASP A 109 -27.75 -17.17 11.10
C ASP A 109 -26.45 -17.45 10.36
N ASN A 110 -26.37 -17.11 9.07
CA ASN A 110 -25.25 -17.47 8.19
C ASN A 110 -24.28 -16.31 7.90
N TYR A 111 -24.75 -15.06 7.96
CA TYR A 111 -24.00 -13.87 7.53
C TYR A 111 -23.90 -12.78 8.61
N GLY A 112 -24.84 -12.72 9.53
CA GLY A 112 -24.89 -11.73 10.61
C GLY A 112 -25.60 -10.42 10.26
N VAL A 113 -25.94 -9.64 11.31
CA VAL A 113 -26.75 -8.39 11.20
C VAL A 113 -26.01 -7.29 10.40
N GLU A 114 -24.71 -7.21 10.51
CA GLU A 114 -23.92 -6.20 9.77
C GLU A 114 -24.10 -6.34 8.26
N PHE A 115 -24.28 -7.56 7.79
CA PHE A 115 -24.52 -7.84 6.38
C PHE A 115 -25.87 -7.29 5.90
N ILE A 116 -26.93 -7.49 6.68
CA ILE A 116 -28.28 -6.98 6.38
C ILE A 116 -28.27 -5.45 6.33
N ASN A 117 -27.62 -4.79 7.29
CA ASN A 117 -27.52 -3.33 7.35
C ASN A 117 -26.78 -2.75 6.15
N ARG A 118 -25.80 -3.49 5.62
CA ARG A 118 -25.04 -3.08 4.42
C ARG A 118 -25.81 -3.29 3.12
N ILE A 119 -26.56 -4.40 2.99
CA ILE A 119 -27.25 -4.79 1.76
C ILE A 119 -28.69 -5.23 2.05
N THR A 120 -29.53 -4.29 2.48
CA THR A 120 -30.94 -4.57 2.82
C THR A 120 -31.73 -5.18 1.65
N SER A 121 -31.35 -4.90 0.40
CA SER A 121 -32.02 -5.43 -0.79
C SER A 121 -31.99 -6.96 -0.91
N VAL A 122 -31.13 -7.66 -0.19
CA VAL A 122 -31.08 -9.13 -0.20
C VAL A 122 -32.32 -9.77 0.43
N LEU A 123 -33.01 -9.06 1.31
CA LEU A 123 -34.20 -9.54 2.00
C LEU A 123 -35.41 -9.81 1.06
N ARG A 124 -35.33 -9.35 -0.19
CA ARG A 124 -36.36 -9.68 -1.22
C ARG A 124 -36.22 -11.08 -1.83
N PHE A 125 -35.06 -11.75 -1.62
CA PHE A 125 -34.86 -13.10 -2.15
C PHE A 125 -35.52 -14.15 -1.29
N ASN A 126 -35.84 -15.30 -1.90
CA ASN A 126 -36.15 -16.47 -1.12
C ASN A 126 -34.88 -17.24 -0.75
N VAL A 127 -34.93 -17.97 0.34
CA VAL A 127 -33.80 -18.75 0.87
C VAL A 127 -33.30 -19.78 -0.14
N GLU A 128 -34.22 -20.39 -0.92
CA GLU A 128 -33.85 -21.37 -1.95
C GLU A 128 -32.92 -20.76 -3.02
N ARG A 129 -33.23 -19.53 -3.45
CA ARG A 129 -32.36 -18.80 -4.40
C ARG A 129 -30.99 -18.54 -3.82
N ILE A 130 -30.93 -18.11 -2.56
CA ILE A 130 -29.65 -17.85 -1.88
C ILE A 130 -28.82 -19.12 -1.83
N LYS A 131 -29.39 -20.24 -1.39
CA LYS A 131 -28.74 -21.55 -1.34
C LYS A 131 -28.23 -22.01 -2.71
N LYS A 132 -28.99 -21.80 -3.78
CA LYS A 132 -28.53 -22.14 -5.14
C LYS A 132 -27.29 -21.31 -5.55
N ILE A 133 -27.23 -20.03 -5.17
CA ILE A 133 -26.06 -19.18 -5.45
C ILE A 133 -24.86 -19.60 -4.59
N GLU A 134 -25.08 -19.95 -3.32
CA GLU A 134 -24.03 -20.48 -2.43
C GLU A 134 -23.40 -21.78 -2.97
N MET A 135 -24.21 -22.66 -3.54
CA MET A 135 -23.70 -23.89 -4.19
C MET A 135 -22.75 -23.63 -5.35
N LEU A 136 -22.76 -22.43 -5.92
CA LEU A 136 -21.78 -22.01 -6.92
C LEU A 136 -20.41 -21.67 -6.31
N GLY A 137 -20.25 -21.74 -4.98
CA GLY A 137 -18.97 -21.49 -4.30
C GLY A 137 -18.46 -20.07 -4.42
N LEU A 138 -19.34 -19.08 -4.55
CA LEU A 138 -19.00 -17.67 -4.47
C LEU A 138 -18.69 -17.28 -3.02
N ASP A 139 -17.87 -16.25 -2.84
CA ASP A 139 -17.68 -15.69 -1.51
C ASP A 139 -18.97 -15.03 -0.98
N LYS A 140 -19.04 -14.79 0.32
CA LYS A 140 -20.25 -14.25 0.97
C LYS A 140 -20.66 -12.89 0.40
N ASP A 141 -19.69 -12.04 0.10
CA ASP A 141 -19.93 -10.70 -0.43
C ASP A 141 -20.43 -10.73 -1.87
N ALA A 142 -19.92 -11.65 -2.68
CA ALA A 142 -20.40 -11.86 -4.05
C ALA A 142 -21.81 -12.47 -4.05
N THR A 143 -22.07 -13.51 -3.25
CA THR A 143 -23.35 -14.24 -3.19
C THR A 143 -24.54 -13.31 -2.99
N LEU A 144 -24.40 -12.31 -2.14
CA LEU A 144 -25.49 -11.39 -1.78
C LEU A 144 -25.28 -9.96 -2.32
N SER A 145 -24.41 -9.78 -3.32
CA SER A 145 -24.17 -8.46 -3.90
C SER A 145 -25.42 -7.90 -4.62
N ALA A 146 -25.52 -6.57 -4.63
CA ALA A 146 -26.62 -5.88 -5.33
C ALA A 146 -26.64 -6.19 -6.84
N THR A 147 -25.50 -6.55 -7.43
CA THR A 147 -25.37 -6.91 -8.86
C THR A 147 -25.98 -8.28 -9.12
N ILE A 148 -25.58 -9.32 -8.37
CA ILE A 148 -26.14 -10.68 -8.46
C ILE A 148 -27.65 -10.66 -8.18
N SER A 149 -28.08 -9.73 -7.34
CA SER A 149 -29.50 -9.58 -7.01
C SER A 149 -30.41 -9.30 -8.21
N ARG A 150 -29.86 -8.78 -9.30
CA ARG A 150 -30.61 -8.39 -10.51
C ARG A 150 -30.59 -9.44 -11.62
N LEU A 151 -29.69 -10.42 -11.53
CA LEU A 151 -29.50 -11.46 -12.55
C LEU A 151 -30.45 -12.65 -12.32
N SER A 152 -30.79 -13.38 -13.37
CA SER A 152 -31.41 -14.71 -13.24
C SER A 152 -30.38 -15.71 -12.67
N ILE A 153 -30.84 -16.85 -12.13
CA ILE A 153 -29.92 -17.91 -11.69
C ILE A 153 -29.15 -18.48 -12.88
N ASP A 154 -29.79 -18.62 -14.03
CA ASP A 154 -29.16 -19.17 -15.24
C ASP A 154 -28.03 -18.25 -15.74
N ASP A 155 -28.22 -16.92 -15.71
CA ASP A 155 -27.18 -15.96 -16.04
C ASP A 155 -26.00 -16.06 -15.07
N ILE A 156 -26.27 -16.13 -13.76
CA ILE A 156 -25.23 -16.28 -12.73
C ILE A 156 -24.43 -17.56 -12.95
N VAL A 157 -25.09 -18.67 -13.26
CA VAL A 157 -24.44 -19.96 -13.53
C VAL A 157 -23.54 -19.83 -14.76
N ALA A 158 -24.03 -19.22 -15.85
CA ALA A 158 -23.27 -19.01 -17.07
C ALA A 158 -22.03 -18.14 -16.83
N ASP A 159 -22.18 -17.01 -16.10
CA ASP A 159 -21.09 -16.11 -15.78
C ASP A 159 -20.03 -16.78 -14.92
N VAL A 160 -20.44 -17.53 -13.88
CA VAL A 160 -19.53 -18.29 -13.01
C VAL A 160 -18.79 -19.37 -13.77
N GLN A 161 -19.50 -20.10 -14.67
CA GLN A 161 -18.86 -21.13 -15.49
C GLN A 161 -17.77 -20.53 -16.38
N ILE A 162 -18.07 -19.44 -17.08
CA ILE A 162 -17.09 -18.76 -17.95
C ILE A 162 -15.93 -18.21 -17.16
N CYS A 163 -16.17 -17.62 -16.00
CA CYS A 163 -15.12 -17.16 -15.11
C CYS A 163 -14.16 -18.31 -14.75
N ARG A 164 -14.70 -19.48 -14.37
CA ARG A 164 -13.89 -20.66 -13.99
C ARG A 164 -13.10 -21.23 -15.17
N GLU A 165 -13.71 -21.38 -16.32
CA GLU A 165 -13.06 -21.84 -17.56
C GLU A 165 -11.89 -20.93 -17.94
N ASN A 166 -11.96 -19.66 -17.52
CA ASN A 166 -10.98 -18.64 -17.82
C ASN A 166 -10.09 -18.26 -16.65
N ASN A 167 -10.10 -19.00 -15.51
CA ASN A 167 -9.34 -18.69 -14.31
C ASN A 167 -9.55 -17.23 -13.81
N VAL A 168 -10.75 -16.70 -13.99
CA VAL A 168 -11.18 -15.40 -13.48
C VAL A 168 -11.93 -15.63 -12.17
N ASN A 169 -11.66 -14.83 -11.15
CA ASN A 169 -12.42 -14.91 -9.90
C ASN A 169 -13.83 -14.32 -10.12
N PRO A 170 -14.91 -15.10 -9.98
CA PRO A 170 -16.28 -14.64 -10.21
C PRO A 170 -16.77 -13.76 -9.05
N LYS A 171 -16.39 -12.50 -9.03
CA LYS A 171 -16.78 -11.51 -8.01
C LYS A 171 -16.87 -10.10 -8.56
N GLY A 172 -17.47 -9.19 -7.78
CA GLY A 172 -17.45 -7.76 -8.07
C GLY A 172 -18.12 -7.39 -9.38
N THR A 173 -17.41 -6.62 -10.19
CA THR A 173 -17.93 -6.02 -11.42
C THR A 173 -18.09 -6.99 -12.59
N VAL A 174 -17.53 -8.20 -12.49
CA VAL A 174 -17.70 -9.25 -13.52
C VAL A 174 -19.19 -9.51 -13.77
N PHE A 175 -20.00 -9.61 -12.72
CA PHE A 175 -21.44 -9.83 -12.82
C PHE A 175 -22.26 -8.65 -13.39
N SER A 176 -21.61 -7.54 -13.73
CA SER A 176 -22.23 -6.46 -14.51
C SER A 176 -22.15 -6.67 -16.03
N LYS A 177 -21.49 -7.74 -16.46
CA LYS A 177 -21.27 -8.13 -17.87
C LYS A 177 -22.01 -9.40 -18.18
N THR A 178 -22.39 -9.55 -19.45
CA THR A 178 -22.91 -10.82 -19.96
C THR A 178 -21.78 -11.83 -20.16
N ALA A 179 -22.13 -13.10 -20.22
CA ALA A 179 -21.20 -14.19 -20.48
C ALA A 179 -20.32 -13.97 -21.74
N ASP A 180 -20.90 -13.45 -22.81
CA ASP A 180 -20.17 -13.18 -24.06
C ASP A 180 -19.22 -11.96 -23.90
N GLU A 181 -19.65 -10.89 -23.23
CA GLU A 181 -18.77 -9.76 -22.90
C GLU A 181 -17.60 -10.21 -22.04
N ILE A 182 -17.80 -11.09 -21.06
CA ILE A 182 -16.72 -11.64 -20.23
C ILE A 182 -15.70 -12.37 -21.10
N LYS A 183 -16.17 -13.24 -22.03
CA LYS A 183 -15.29 -13.95 -22.97
C LYS A 183 -14.46 -13.01 -23.82
N ASP A 184 -15.08 -11.99 -24.41
CA ASP A 184 -14.40 -11.04 -25.29
C ASP A 184 -13.34 -10.23 -24.53
N ILE A 185 -13.67 -9.75 -23.31
CA ILE A 185 -12.75 -9.03 -22.44
C ILE A 185 -11.57 -9.93 -22.06
N VAL A 186 -11.83 -11.15 -21.59
CA VAL A 186 -10.78 -12.09 -21.18
C VAL A 186 -9.86 -12.46 -22.34
N LYS A 187 -10.42 -12.75 -23.52
CA LYS A 187 -9.66 -13.04 -24.72
C LYS A 187 -8.72 -11.89 -25.07
N PHE A 188 -9.25 -10.66 -25.14
CA PHE A 188 -8.45 -9.48 -25.46
C PHE A 188 -7.35 -9.22 -24.42
N CYS A 189 -7.65 -9.36 -23.14
CA CYS A 189 -6.66 -9.18 -22.07
C CYS A 189 -5.50 -10.17 -22.20
N ARG A 190 -5.79 -11.45 -22.48
CA ARG A 190 -4.75 -12.48 -22.67
C ARG A 190 -3.87 -12.21 -23.90
N GLU A 191 -4.47 -11.84 -25.02
CA GLU A 191 -3.75 -11.51 -26.26
C GLU A 191 -2.80 -10.31 -26.09
N ASN A 192 -3.09 -9.43 -25.12
CA ASN A 192 -2.31 -8.22 -24.85
C ASN A 192 -1.49 -8.26 -23.55
N ASN A 193 -1.40 -9.42 -22.87
CA ASN A 193 -0.72 -9.61 -21.58
C ASN A 193 -1.19 -8.62 -20.49
N ILE A 194 -2.51 -8.42 -20.39
CA ILE A 194 -3.14 -7.55 -19.40
C ILE A 194 -3.63 -8.42 -18.24
N ASP A 195 -3.29 -8.01 -17.02
CA ASP A 195 -3.80 -8.65 -15.80
C ASP A 195 -5.32 -8.48 -15.71
N ILE A 196 -6.05 -9.60 -15.60
CA ILE A 196 -7.49 -9.60 -15.50
C ILE A 196 -7.87 -9.28 -14.05
N THR A 197 -8.28 -8.05 -13.81
CA THR A 197 -8.69 -7.52 -12.50
C THR A 197 -10.11 -6.96 -12.57
N ASP A 198 -10.76 -6.74 -11.42
CA ASP A 198 -12.10 -6.16 -11.36
C ASP A 198 -12.23 -4.83 -12.13
N SER A 199 -11.17 -4.03 -12.18
CA SER A 199 -11.19 -2.74 -12.88
C SER A 199 -11.37 -2.87 -14.38
N VAL A 200 -10.93 -3.98 -15.00
CA VAL A 200 -11.09 -4.24 -16.43
C VAL A 200 -12.57 -4.44 -16.76
N PHE A 201 -13.33 -5.13 -15.91
CA PHE A 201 -14.76 -5.40 -16.14
C PHE A 201 -15.66 -4.16 -15.92
N ASN A 202 -15.11 -3.02 -15.46
CA ASN A 202 -15.84 -1.75 -15.50
C ASN A 202 -15.98 -1.18 -16.93
N ARG A 203 -15.31 -1.79 -17.92
CA ARG A 203 -15.25 -1.34 -19.33
C ARG A 203 -15.83 -2.37 -20.27
N THR A 204 -16.20 -1.93 -21.46
CA THR A 204 -16.47 -2.81 -22.60
C THR A 204 -15.16 -3.25 -23.25
N ALA A 205 -15.19 -4.30 -24.08
CA ALA A 205 -14.02 -4.76 -24.81
C ALA A 205 -13.44 -3.66 -25.72
N ASP A 206 -14.28 -2.84 -26.32
CA ASP A 206 -13.83 -1.76 -27.22
C ASP A 206 -13.20 -0.60 -26.43
N GLU A 207 -13.78 -0.20 -25.28
CA GLU A 207 -13.14 0.78 -24.40
C GLU A 207 -11.76 0.29 -23.90
N ILE A 208 -11.61 -1.01 -23.60
CA ILE A 208 -10.33 -1.59 -23.20
C ILE A 208 -9.31 -1.49 -24.34
N LYS A 209 -9.72 -1.77 -25.59
CA LYS A 209 -8.86 -1.63 -26.79
C LYS A 209 -8.35 -0.19 -26.93
N ASP A 210 -9.24 0.79 -26.77
CA ASP A 210 -8.88 2.21 -26.87
C ASP A 210 -7.93 2.63 -25.73
N ILE A 211 -8.20 2.21 -24.49
CA ILE A 211 -7.31 2.44 -23.36
C ILE A 211 -5.92 1.84 -23.62
N VAL A 212 -5.85 0.59 -24.06
CA VAL A 212 -4.57 -0.09 -24.33
C VAL A 212 -3.81 0.59 -25.45
N LYS A 213 -4.49 1.05 -26.51
CA LYS A 213 -3.89 1.83 -27.59
C LYS A 213 -3.25 3.11 -27.05
N VAL A 214 -3.99 3.90 -26.28
CA VAL A 214 -3.48 5.14 -25.67
C VAL A 214 -2.32 4.86 -24.72
N CYS A 215 -2.38 3.80 -23.94
CA CYS A 215 -1.29 3.39 -23.06
C CYS A 215 -0.01 3.07 -23.84
N LYS A 216 -0.13 2.28 -24.93
CA LYS A 216 1.01 1.93 -25.80
C LYS A 216 1.63 3.17 -26.46
N GLU A 217 0.81 4.07 -26.99
CA GLU A 217 1.26 5.33 -27.62
C GLU A 217 2.00 6.24 -26.63
N ASN A 218 1.68 6.09 -25.35
CA ASN A 218 2.24 6.92 -24.29
C ASN A 218 3.22 6.19 -23.35
N ASN A 219 3.69 4.99 -23.69
CA ASN A 219 4.58 4.18 -22.86
C ASN A 219 4.07 3.99 -21.40
N VAL A 220 2.75 3.91 -21.24
CA VAL A 220 2.09 3.61 -19.95
C VAL A 220 1.77 2.11 -19.93
N VAL A 221 2.00 1.47 -18.77
CA VAL A 221 1.62 0.06 -18.60
C VAL A 221 0.11 -0.01 -18.33
N PRO A 222 -0.70 -0.69 -19.15
CA PRO A 222 -2.15 -0.79 -18.97
C PRO A 222 -2.48 -1.78 -17.85
N LYS A 223 -2.54 -1.29 -16.60
CA LYS A 223 -2.90 -2.10 -15.42
C LYS A 223 -3.58 -1.29 -14.32
N GLY A 224 -4.40 -1.98 -13.51
CA GLY A 224 -5.00 -1.42 -12.30
C GLY A 224 -5.85 -0.18 -12.53
N GLU A 225 -5.48 0.94 -11.91
CA GLU A 225 -6.24 2.19 -11.88
C GLU A 225 -6.47 2.82 -13.28
N VAL A 226 -5.62 2.50 -14.25
CA VAL A 226 -5.75 3.01 -15.64
C VAL A 226 -7.12 2.64 -16.22
N PHE A 227 -7.63 1.43 -15.97
CA PHE A 227 -8.93 0.99 -16.48
C PHE A 227 -10.14 1.67 -15.81
N LYS A 228 -9.92 2.44 -14.76
CA LYS A 228 -10.97 3.27 -14.15
C LYS A 228 -11.25 4.55 -14.96
N ARG A 229 -10.35 4.91 -15.89
CA ARG A 229 -10.43 6.13 -16.72
C ARG A 229 -10.74 5.81 -18.18
N PRO A 230 -11.53 6.63 -18.85
CA PRO A 230 -11.68 6.55 -20.31
C PRO A 230 -10.38 6.98 -21.01
N ALA A 231 -10.22 6.56 -22.25
CA ALA A 231 -8.99 6.78 -23.01
C ALA A 231 -8.59 8.27 -23.14
N ASP A 232 -9.55 9.17 -23.27
CA ASP A 232 -9.28 10.63 -23.40
C ASP A 232 -8.76 11.22 -22.08
N GLU A 233 -9.35 10.86 -20.95
CA GLU A 233 -8.84 11.30 -19.65
C GLU A 233 -7.41 10.79 -19.40
N ILE A 234 -7.09 9.57 -19.84
CA ILE A 234 -5.72 9.01 -19.75
C ILE A 234 -4.73 9.91 -20.51
N LYS A 235 -5.09 10.38 -21.73
CA LYS A 235 -4.24 11.29 -22.51
C LYS A 235 -3.97 12.59 -21.73
N ASP A 236 -5.01 13.19 -21.15
CA ASP A 236 -4.90 14.44 -20.40
C ASP A 236 -4.04 14.25 -19.14
N ILE A 237 -4.26 13.16 -18.40
CA ILE A 237 -3.45 12.81 -17.23
C ILE A 237 -1.98 12.65 -17.60
N VAL A 238 -1.69 11.89 -18.66
CA VAL A 238 -0.30 11.67 -19.14
C VAL A 238 0.36 12.97 -19.56
N LYS A 239 -0.38 13.84 -20.24
CA LYS A 239 0.11 15.17 -20.64
C LYS A 239 0.51 16.00 -19.41
N VAL A 240 -0.37 16.12 -18.43
CA VAL A 240 -0.08 16.86 -17.17
C VAL A 240 1.12 16.26 -16.43
N CYS A 241 1.20 14.94 -16.34
CA CYS A 241 2.33 14.27 -15.69
C CYS A 241 3.65 14.60 -16.37
N ARG A 242 3.72 14.52 -17.71
CA ARG A 242 4.94 14.80 -18.48
C ARG A 242 5.38 16.25 -18.38
N GLU A 243 4.45 17.19 -18.47
CA GLU A 243 4.72 18.63 -18.31
C GLU A 243 5.33 18.94 -16.92
N ASN A 244 5.08 18.09 -15.94
CA ASN A 244 5.55 18.25 -14.57
C ASN A 244 6.67 17.28 -14.16
N ASN A 245 7.25 16.51 -15.10
CA ASN A 245 8.27 15.49 -14.88
C ASN A 245 7.83 14.38 -13.89
N ILE A 246 6.55 14.00 -13.94
CA ILE A 246 5.97 12.92 -13.14
C ILE A 246 5.83 11.69 -14.03
N ASP A 247 6.24 10.53 -13.53
CA ASP A 247 6.00 9.25 -14.20
C ASP A 247 4.51 8.86 -14.10
N PRO A 248 3.76 8.78 -15.22
CA PRO A 248 2.34 8.48 -15.22
C PRO A 248 2.08 7.00 -14.89
N LYS A 249 2.04 6.67 -13.61
CA LYS A 249 1.77 5.31 -13.10
C LYS A 249 1.06 5.32 -11.75
N GLY A 250 0.45 4.19 -11.37
CA GLY A 250 -0.15 3.98 -10.06
C GLY A 250 -1.33 4.89 -9.74
N ASN A 251 -1.28 5.53 -8.58
CA ASN A 251 -2.40 6.31 -8.04
C ASN A 251 -2.71 7.61 -8.80
N VAL A 252 -1.83 8.07 -9.68
CA VAL A 252 -2.10 9.21 -10.57
C VAL A 252 -3.40 8.98 -11.35
N PHE A 253 -3.65 7.76 -11.84
CA PHE A 253 -4.88 7.45 -12.59
C PHE A 253 -6.14 7.34 -11.72
N SER A 254 -6.03 7.46 -10.41
CA SER A 254 -7.19 7.62 -9.52
C SER A 254 -7.74 9.07 -9.52
N LYS A 255 -7.01 10.03 -10.09
CA LYS A 255 -7.29 11.46 -10.13
C LYS A 255 -7.59 11.95 -11.55
N THR A 256 -8.36 13.04 -11.67
CA THR A 256 -8.51 13.77 -12.93
C THR A 256 -7.27 14.62 -13.21
N ALA A 257 -7.11 15.08 -14.46
CA ALA A 257 -6.00 15.95 -14.83
C ALA A 257 -5.96 17.26 -14.01
N ASP A 258 -7.12 17.83 -13.67
CA ASP A 258 -7.20 19.07 -12.88
C ASP A 258 -6.87 18.81 -11.40
N GLU A 259 -7.40 17.73 -10.80
CA GLU A 259 -6.99 17.32 -9.44
C GLU A 259 -5.47 17.09 -9.34
N ILE A 260 -4.85 16.54 -10.38
CA ILE A 260 -3.40 16.34 -10.42
C ILE A 260 -2.67 17.68 -10.40
N LYS A 261 -3.12 18.69 -11.19
CA LYS A 261 -2.54 20.05 -11.19
C LYS A 261 -2.62 20.68 -9.80
N ASP A 262 -3.79 20.60 -9.16
CA ASP A 262 -4.01 21.14 -7.81
C ASP A 262 -3.09 20.46 -6.77
N ILE A 263 -2.95 19.15 -6.85
CA ILE A 263 -2.05 18.39 -5.98
C ILE A 263 -0.58 18.81 -6.19
N ILE A 264 -0.16 18.98 -7.46
CA ILE A 264 1.20 19.40 -7.81
C ILE A 264 1.50 20.79 -7.25
N GLU A 265 0.55 21.74 -7.40
CA GLU A 265 0.66 23.09 -6.88
C GLU A 265 0.85 23.08 -5.36
N VAL A 266 -0.04 22.40 -4.64
CA VAL A 266 0.04 22.27 -3.17
C VAL A 266 1.35 21.60 -2.72
N CYS A 267 1.82 20.57 -3.42
CA CYS A 267 3.08 19.92 -3.10
C CYS A 267 4.28 20.88 -3.28
N ARG A 268 4.30 21.66 -4.36
CA ARG A 268 5.35 22.67 -4.63
C ARG A 268 5.37 23.79 -3.60
N GLU A 269 4.21 24.38 -3.30
CA GLU A 269 4.07 25.42 -2.28
C GLU A 269 4.56 24.96 -0.90
N ASN A 270 4.40 23.68 -0.62
CA ASN A 270 4.71 23.10 0.67
C ASN A 270 6.05 22.36 0.72
N ASN A 271 6.82 22.37 -0.37
CA ASN A 271 8.10 21.69 -0.51
C ASN A 271 8.00 20.17 -0.21
N VAL A 272 6.91 19.55 -0.66
CA VAL A 272 6.63 18.12 -0.57
C VAL A 272 7.08 17.43 -1.86
N ASP A 273 7.80 16.32 -1.75
CA ASP A 273 8.19 15.54 -2.91
C ASP A 273 6.96 14.87 -3.56
N ILE A 274 6.80 15.09 -4.87
CA ILE A 274 5.68 14.54 -5.64
C ILE A 274 5.98 13.06 -5.93
N THR A 275 5.34 12.18 -5.18
CA THR A 275 5.44 10.73 -5.30
C THR A 275 4.05 10.10 -5.48
N ASP A 276 3.99 8.82 -5.86
CA ASP A 276 2.73 8.10 -6.02
C ASP A 276 1.81 8.17 -4.79
N SER A 277 2.37 8.29 -3.59
CA SER A 277 1.60 8.33 -2.34
C SER A 277 0.75 9.60 -2.18
N VAL A 278 1.19 10.75 -2.69
CA VAL A 278 0.42 12.00 -2.57
C VAL A 278 -0.86 11.96 -3.38
N PHE A 279 -0.89 11.24 -4.51
CA PHE A 279 -2.09 11.08 -5.34
C PHE A 279 -3.19 10.21 -4.71
N ARG A 280 -2.94 9.63 -3.53
CA ARG A 280 -3.99 8.99 -2.71
C ARG A 280 -4.89 10.01 -2.01
N ARG A 281 -4.50 11.28 -1.98
CA ARG A 281 -5.13 12.37 -1.26
C ARG A 281 -5.68 13.43 -2.21
N THR A 282 -6.60 14.23 -1.70
CA THR A 282 -7.01 15.48 -2.35
C THR A 282 -6.01 16.59 -1.99
N SER A 283 -6.04 17.69 -2.71
CA SER A 283 -5.21 18.87 -2.42
C SER A 283 -5.45 19.40 -1.00
N ASP A 284 -6.69 19.43 -0.54
CA ASP A 284 -7.04 19.91 0.81
C ASP A 284 -6.56 18.93 1.90
N GLU A 285 -6.74 17.61 1.71
CA GLU A 285 -6.18 16.63 2.64
C GLU A 285 -4.66 16.75 2.76
N ILE A 286 -3.96 17.05 1.66
CA ILE A 286 -2.50 17.28 1.68
C ILE A 286 -2.16 18.51 2.51
N LYS A 287 -2.90 19.63 2.35
CA LYS A 287 -2.70 20.85 3.16
C LYS A 287 -2.86 20.55 4.65
N ASP A 288 -3.90 19.80 5.03
CA ASP A 288 -4.15 19.42 6.42
C ASP A 288 -3.02 18.52 6.98
N ILE A 289 -2.59 17.53 6.20
CA ILE A 289 -1.46 16.66 6.59
C ILE A 289 -0.19 17.47 6.77
N VAL A 290 0.14 18.36 5.83
CA VAL A 290 1.31 19.25 5.91
C VAL A 290 1.26 20.14 7.15
N LYS A 291 0.11 20.71 7.44
CA LYS A 291 -0.11 21.54 8.64
C LYS A 291 0.19 20.76 9.91
N VAL A 292 -0.42 19.58 10.07
CA VAL A 292 -0.20 18.72 11.25
C VAL A 292 1.28 18.32 11.38
N CYS A 293 1.92 17.93 10.29
CA CYS A 293 3.33 17.55 10.31
C CYS A 293 4.25 18.72 10.71
N ARG A 294 4.01 19.93 10.17
CA ARG A 294 4.78 21.14 10.52
C ARG A 294 4.62 21.55 11.98
N GLU A 295 3.39 21.60 12.47
CA GLU A 295 3.10 21.93 13.88
C GLU A 295 3.78 20.95 14.85
N ASN A 296 4.07 19.75 14.38
CA ASN A 296 4.65 18.67 15.17
C ASN A 296 6.12 18.37 14.88
N ASN A 297 6.79 19.18 14.05
CA ASN A 297 8.18 19.01 13.63
C ASN A 297 8.47 17.64 12.96
N VAL A 298 7.50 17.10 12.23
CA VAL A 298 7.68 15.88 11.41
C VAL A 298 8.15 16.29 10.01
N ASP A 299 9.35 15.86 9.63
CA ASP A 299 9.89 16.13 8.29
C ASP A 299 9.19 15.25 7.24
N LEU A 300 8.54 15.87 6.27
CA LEU A 300 7.81 15.19 5.20
C LEU A 300 8.74 14.49 4.19
N LYS A 301 9.98 14.95 4.02
CA LYS A 301 10.94 14.33 3.09
C LYS A 301 11.30 12.90 3.50
N ASP A 302 11.42 12.69 4.80
CA ASP A 302 11.74 11.37 5.36
C ASP A 302 10.51 10.53 5.68
N ASN A 303 9.27 11.10 5.57
CA ASN A 303 8.05 10.50 6.08
C ASN A 303 6.89 10.48 5.06
N LEU A 304 7.15 10.17 3.80
CA LEU A 304 6.10 10.09 2.76
C LEU A 304 4.97 9.10 3.08
N SER A 305 5.19 8.22 4.06
CA SER A 305 4.16 7.30 4.58
C SER A 305 3.00 8.00 5.29
N VAL A 306 3.13 9.26 5.69
CA VAL A 306 2.02 10.04 6.26
C VAL A 306 0.85 10.16 5.31
N PHE A 307 1.08 10.20 3.98
CA PHE A 307 0.02 10.29 2.98
C PHE A 307 -0.85 9.03 2.86
N PHE A 308 -0.55 7.96 3.59
CA PHE A 308 -1.44 6.80 3.75
C PHE A 308 -2.50 7.01 4.86
N LYS A 309 -2.39 8.08 5.66
CA LYS A 309 -3.28 8.37 6.80
C LYS A 309 -3.96 9.73 6.62
N THR A 310 -5.09 9.95 7.29
CA THR A 310 -5.71 11.28 7.43
C THR A 310 -4.95 12.12 8.45
N ALA A 311 -5.13 13.45 8.41
CA ALA A 311 -4.48 14.38 9.34
C ALA A 311 -4.77 14.03 10.82
N ASP A 312 -6.01 13.69 11.16
CA ASP A 312 -6.40 13.29 12.52
C ASP A 312 -5.64 12.05 12.98
N LYS A 313 -5.61 11.01 12.13
CA LYS A 313 -4.86 9.77 12.45
C LYS A 313 -3.37 10.01 12.61
N ILE A 314 -2.79 10.93 11.84
CA ILE A 314 -1.38 11.32 11.99
C ILE A 314 -1.17 11.99 13.35
N LYS A 315 -2.07 12.88 13.76
CA LYS A 315 -2.02 13.54 15.07
C LYS A 315 -2.08 12.51 16.20
N ASP A 316 -3.03 11.58 16.17
CA ASP A 316 -3.15 10.51 17.15
C ASP A 316 -1.85 9.69 17.26
N ILE A 317 -1.25 9.35 16.12
CA ILE A 317 0.03 8.63 16.07
C ILE A 317 1.15 9.43 16.71
N ILE A 318 1.25 10.72 16.40
CA ILE A 318 2.27 11.62 16.96
C ILE A 318 2.11 11.76 18.47
N ASP A 319 0.88 11.93 18.96
CA ASP A 319 0.59 12.08 20.40
C ASP A 319 1.01 10.80 21.15
N VAL A 320 0.64 9.62 20.65
CA VAL A 320 1.09 8.34 21.23
C VAL A 320 2.61 8.20 21.22
N CYS A 321 3.26 8.58 20.13
CA CYS A 321 4.72 8.53 20.04
C CYS A 321 5.38 9.45 21.09
N ARG A 322 4.87 10.66 21.28
CA ARG A 322 5.38 11.63 22.28
C ARG A 322 5.20 11.16 23.71
N GLU A 323 4.00 10.68 24.05
CA GLU A 323 3.71 10.12 25.39
C GLU A 323 4.67 8.99 25.76
N ASN A 324 5.18 8.28 24.75
CA ASN A 324 6.03 7.11 24.94
C ASN A 324 7.52 7.35 24.63
N ASN A 325 7.94 8.61 24.38
CA ASN A 325 9.30 8.98 23.99
C ASN A 325 9.80 8.25 22.73
N VAL A 326 8.90 7.99 21.79
CA VAL A 326 9.21 7.43 20.45
C VAL A 326 9.24 8.57 19.45
N ASP A 327 10.24 8.57 18.59
CA ASP A 327 10.36 9.55 17.51
C ASP A 327 9.33 9.22 16.40
N PRO A 328 8.35 10.11 16.08
CA PRO A 328 7.31 9.87 15.10
C PRO A 328 7.87 9.98 13.68
N LYS A 329 8.54 8.94 13.21
CA LYS A 329 9.11 8.88 11.85
C LYS A 329 9.09 7.49 11.23
N GLY A 330 9.07 7.47 9.90
CA GLY A 330 9.20 6.25 9.10
C GLY A 330 8.07 5.26 9.32
N ASN A 331 8.39 4.08 9.83
CA ASN A 331 7.46 2.95 9.90
C ASN A 331 6.28 3.12 10.88
N VAL A 332 6.34 4.05 11.82
CA VAL A 332 5.23 4.33 12.75
C VAL A 332 3.96 4.71 11.98
N PHE A 333 4.08 5.48 10.90
CA PHE A 333 2.92 5.94 10.12
C PHE A 333 2.23 4.85 9.28
N PHE A 334 2.77 3.62 9.24
CA PHE A 334 2.05 2.47 8.67
C PHE A 334 1.08 1.81 9.66
N LYS A 335 1.20 2.14 10.95
CA LYS A 335 0.39 1.60 12.05
C LYS A 335 -0.74 2.54 12.47
N THR A 336 -1.70 2.02 13.20
CA THR A 336 -2.66 2.85 13.97
C THR A 336 -2.05 3.23 15.32
N ALA A 337 -2.64 4.22 15.99
CA ALA A 337 -2.21 4.65 17.31
C ALA A 337 -2.25 3.50 18.34
N ASP A 338 -3.29 2.67 18.30
CA ASP A 338 -3.44 1.52 19.19
C ASP A 338 -2.39 0.43 18.90
N GLU A 339 -2.18 0.07 17.62
CA GLU A 339 -1.10 -0.85 17.26
C GLU A 339 0.28 -0.37 17.70
N ILE A 340 0.52 0.95 17.73
CA ILE A 340 1.77 1.52 18.22
C ILE A 340 1.89 1.32 19.73
N LYS A 341 0.83 1.57 20.50
CA LYS A 341 0.80 1.32 21.95
C LYS A 341 1.12 -0.13 22.27
N ASP A 342 0.46 -1.07 21.59
CA ASP A 342 0.66 -2.51 21.76
C ASP A 342 2.11 -2.92 21.45
N VAL A 343 2.69 -2.42 20.35
CA VAL A 343 4.08 -2.67 19.99
C VAL A 343 5.04 -2.11 21.05
N ILE A 344 4.79 -0.91 21.55
CA ILE A 344 5.62 -0.29 22.59
C ILE A 344 5.56 -1.10 23.89
N GLU A 345 4.38 -1.56 24.30
CA GLU A 345 4.20 -2.39 25.49
C GLU A 345 5.00 -3.68 25.39
N VAL A 346 4.84 -4.43 24.29
CA VAL A 346 5.61 -5.65 24.04
C VAL A 346 7.12 -5.38 24.00
N CYS A 347 7.55 -4.27 23.44
CA CYS A 347 8.96 -3.88 23.45
C CYS A 347 9.48 -3.62 24.87
N ARG A 348 8.72 -2.93 25.72
CA ARG A 348 9.08 -2.66 27.11
C ARG A 348 9.18 -3.94 27.94
N GLU A 349 8.19 -4.82 27.84
CA GLU A 349 8.19 -6.12 28.51
C GLU A 349 9.44 -6.96 28.18
N ASN A 350 9.97 -6.77 26.98
CA ASN A 350 11.08 -7.53 26.46
C ASN A 350 12.44 -6.79 26.48
N ASN A 351 12.51 -5.60 27.09
CA ASN A 351 13.69 -4.73 27.11
C ASN A 351 14.22 -4.39 25.69
N ILE A 352 13.31 -4.16 24.75
CA ILE A 352 13.61 -3.74 23.38
C ILE A 352 13.35 -2.25 23.23
N ASP A 353 14.26 -1.55 22.59
CA ASP A 353 14.06 -0.14 22.22
C ASP A 353 13.04 -0.05 21.06
N PRO A 354 11.86 0.56 21.24
CA PRO A 354 10.81 0.65 20.22
C PRO A 354 11.18 1.68 19.14
N LYS A 355 12.08 1.34 18.22
CA LYS A 355 12.57 2.23 17.17
C LYS A 355 12.58 1.59 15.78
N GLY A 356 12.29 2.40 14.79
CA GLY A 356 12.54 2.09 13.37
C GLY A 356 11.84 0.82 12.87
N VAL A 357 12.60 -0.24 12.63
CA VAL A 357 12.11 -1.46 11.95
C VAL A 357 11.17 -2.32 12.81
N VAL A 358 11.15 -2.15 14.13
CA VAL A 358 10.25 -2.89 15.02
C VAL A 358 8.79 -2.61 14.65
N PHE A 359 8.46 -1.36 14.30
CA PHE A 359 7.12 -0.97 13.87
C PHE A 359 6.66 -1.56 12.52
N LYS A 360 7.51 -2.31 11.82
CA LYS A 360 7.07 -3.13 10.66
C LYS A 360 6.40 -4.43 11.07
N ARG A 361 6.53 -4.83 12.35
CA ARG A 361 6.07 -6.10 12.88
C ARG A 361 4.78 -5.95 13.67
N THR A 362 4.00 -7.03 13.72
CA THR A 362 2.90 -7.16 14.67
C THR A 362 3.45 -7.54 16.06
N THR A 363 2.63 -7.39 17.09
CA THR A 363 3.00 -7.79 18.46
C THR A 363 3.38 -9.26 18.57
N ASP A 364 2.63 -10.13 17.89
CA ASP A 364 2.89 -11.57 17.91
C ASP A 364 4.20 -11.92 17.19
N GLU A 365 4.44 -11.31 16.01
CA GLU A 365 5.73 -11.46 15.33
C GLU A 365 6.91 -11.02 16.20
N ILE A 366 6.76 -9.93 16.97
CA ILE A 366 7.81 -9.46 17.88
C ILE A 366 8.05 -10.50 18.98
N LYS A 367 7.00 -11.04 19.61
CA LYS A 367 7.09 -12.07 20.64
C LYS A 367 7.81 -13.31 20.11
N ASP A 368 7.45 -13.78 18.93
CA ASP A 368 8.06 -14.95 18.28
C ASP A 368 9.54 -14.72 17.98
N ILE A 369 9.88 -13.58 17.41
CA ILE A 369 11.27 -13.20 17.14
C ILE A 369 12.09 -13.16 18.42
N VAL A 370 11.55 -12.54 19.48
CA VAL A 370 12.22 -12.46 20.78
C VAL A 370 12.45 -13.83 21.39
N LYS A 371 11.46 -14.70 21.34
CA LYS A 371 11.56 -16.08 21.83
C LYS A 371 12.72 -16.81 21.15
N ILE A 372 12.75 -16.81 19.82
CA ILE A 372 13.80 -17.47 19.03
C ILE A 372 15.17 -16.88 19.32
N CYS A 373 15.28 -15.57 19.42
CA CYS A 373 16.53 -14.90 19.74
C CYS A 373 17.04 -15.31 21.11
N ARG A 374 16.19 -15.34 22.15
CA ARG A 374 16.56 -15.74 23.51
C ARG A 374 16.99 -17.21 23.58
N GLU A 375 16.26 -18.12 22.94
CA GLU A 375 16.59 -19.55 22.86
C GLU A 375 17.98 -19.76 22.24
N ASN A 376 18.42 -18.87 21.36
CA ASN A 376 19.73 -18.95 20.70
C ASN A 376 20.77 -17.97 21.26
N ASN A 377 20.47 -17.33 22.40
CA ASN A 377 21.30 -16.30 23.03
C ASN A 377 21.69 -15.14 22.10
N ILE A 378 20.80 -14.72 21.22
CA ILE A 378 20.94 -13.57 20.32
C ILE A 378 20.21 -12.39 20.96
N ASP A 379 20.83 -11.21 20.94
CA ASP A 379 20.19 -9.99 21.42
C ASP A 379 19.12 -9.53 20.39
N PRO A 380 17.83 -9.47 20.74
CA PRO A 380 16.74 -9.12 19.83
C PRO A 380 16.72 -7.61 19.56
N LYS A 381 17.59 -7.11 18.70
CA LYS A 381 17.66 -5.69 18.34
C LYS A 381 18.03 -5.44 16.87
N GLY A 382 17.63 -4.29 16.38
CA GLY A 382 18.07 -3.78 15.07
C GLY A 382 17.67 -4.69 13.90
N ASN A 383 18.66 -5.26 13.21
CA ASN A 383 18.46 -6.00 11.96
C ASN A 383 17.65 -7.30 12.11
N VAL A 384 17.57 -7.87 13.32
CA VAL A 384 16.79 -9.08 13.58
C VAL A 384 15.32 -8.85 13.21
N PHE A 385 14.76 -7.69 13.53
CA PHE A 385 13.36 -7.34 13.21
C PHE A 385 13.11 -7.05 11.71
N LYS A 386 14.13 -7.12 10.86
CA LYS A 386 13.95 -7.12 9.41
C LYS A 386 13.49 -8.48 8.87
N ARG A 387 13.61 -9.54 9.66
CA ARG A 387 13.32 -10.92 9.31
C ARG A 387 12.09 -11.44 10.04
N THR A 388 11.42 -12.42 9.43
CA THR A 388 10.39 -13.21 10.13
C THR A 388 11.03 -14.18 11.10
N ALA A 389 10.24 -14.74 12.00
CA ALA A 389 10.71 -15.75 12.95
C ALA A 389 11.32 -16.99 12.25
N ASP A 390 10.69 -17.45 11.17
CA ASP A 390 11.17 -18.61 10.40
C ASP A 390 12.45 -18.28 9.63
N GLU A 391 12.55 -17.12 8.97
CA GLU A 391 13.81 -16.68 8.36
C GLU A 391 14.96 -16.61 9.36
N ILE A 392 14.68 -16.22 10.60
CA ILE A 392 15.71 -16.16 11.66
C ILE A 392 16.17 -17.57 12.03
N LYS A 393 15.25 -18.54 12.14
CA LYS A 393 15.60 -19.96 12.39
C LYS A 393 16.50 -20.49 11.28
N ASP A 394 16.12 -20.31 10.02
CA ASP A 394 16.89 -20.75 8.85
C ASP A 394 18.30 -20.16 8.84
N ILE A 395 18.42 -18.87 9.14
CA ILE A 395 19.70 -18.18 9.23
C ILE A 395 20.56 -18.75 10.37
N ILE A 396 19.97 -19.00 11.54
CA ILE A 396 20.67 -19.55 12.70
C ILE A 396 21.16 -20.96 12.41
N GLU A 397 20.32 -21.82 11.82
CA GLU A 397 20.67 -23.19 11.44
C GLU A 397 21.83 -23.20 10.45
N PHE A 398 21.71 -22.41 9.37
CA PHE A 398 22.80 -22.27 8.40
C PHE A 398 24.10 -21.76 9.04
N CYS A 399 24.03 -20.76 9.91
CA CYS A 399 25.21 -20.25 10.62
C CYS A 399 25.86 -21.33 11.48
N ARG A 400 25.06 -22.14 12.18
CA ARG A 400 25.55 -23.27 13.03
C ARG A 400 26.25 -24.34 12.19
N GLU A 401 25.65 -24.75 11.08
CA GLU A 401 26.24 -25.72 10.14
C GLU A 401 27.57 -25.24 9.54
N ASN A 402 27.73 -23.93 9.39
CA ASN A 402 28.89 -23.33 8.75
C ASN A 402 29.93 -22.73 9.71
N ASN A 403 29.79 -23.02 11.03
CA ASN A 403 30.66 -22.50 12.09
C ASN A 403 30.74 -20.96 12.11
N ILE A 404 29.62 -20.28 11.82
CA ILE A 404 29.47 -18.84 11.90
C ILE A 404 28.74 -18.52 13.20
N ASP A 405 29.34 -17.70 14.07
CA ASP A 405 28.66 -17.27 15.29
C ASP A 405 27.68 -16.13 14.99
N PRO A 406 26.35 -16.34 15.04
CA PRO A 406 25.37 -15.28 14.80
C PRO A 406 25.29 -14.25 15.93
N LYS A 407 25.74 -14.58 17.17
CA LYS A 407 25.76 -13.66 18.32
C LYS A 407 26.74 -12.53 18.10
N GLY A 408 27.96 -12.87 17.67
CA GLY A 408 29.02 -11.91 17.34
C GLY A 408 28.81 -11.20 15.99
N ASN A 409 27.89 -11.70 15.15
CA ASN A 409 27.71 -11.25 13.77
C ASN A 409 26.25 -10.88 13.43
N VAL A 410 25.58 -10.12 14.32
CA VAL A 410 24.16 -9.70 14.10
C VAL A 410 23.88 -9.02 12.74
N SER A 411 24.94 -8.62 12.02
CA SER A 411 24.81 -8.13 10.64
C SER A 411 24.37 -9.23 9.65
N VAL A 412 24.49 -10.49 10.00
CA VAL A 412 24.01 -11.62 9.17
C VAL A 412 22.51 -11.51 8.92
N PHE A 413 21.71 -11.04 9.89
CA PHE A 413 20.27 -10.82 9.74
C PHE A 413 19.87 -9.68 8.78
N ARG A 414 20.84 -9.00 8.15
CA ARG A 414 20.58 -8.11 6.99
C ARG A 414 20.28 -8.90 5.72
N ARG A 415 20.63 -10.17 5.66
CA ARG A 415 20.59 -11.04 4.49
C ARG A 415 19.60 -12.18 4.66
N THR A 416 19.11 -12.73 3.54
CA THR A 416 18.39 -13.99 3.51
C THR A 416 19.37 -15.16 3.69
N ALA A 417 18.89 -16.35 4.02
CA ALA A 417 19.72 -17.55 4.13
C ALA A 417 20.48 -17.83 2.83
N ASP A 418 19.84 -17.68 1.67
CA ASP A 418 20.48 -17.91 0.36
C ASP A 418 21.56 -16.86 0.05
N GLU A 419 21.30 -15.58 0.32
CA GLU A 419 22.34 -14.54 0.20
C GLU A 419 23.53 -14.82 1.09
N ILE A 420 23.32 -15.38 2.30
CA ILE A 420 24.40 -15.76 3.21
C ILE A 420 25.19 -16.94 2.64
N LYS A 421 24.53 -17.95 2.07
CA LYS A 421 25.17 -19.08 1.39
C LYS A 421 26.12 -18.59 0.28
N ASP A 422 25.65 -17.68 -0.57
CA ASP A 422 26.45 -17.14 -1.66
C ASP A 422 27.66 -16.34 -1.15
N ILE A 423 27.48 -15.51 -0.13
CA ILE A 423 28.56 -14.76 0.51
C ILE A 423 29.62 -15.72 1.10
N VAL A 424 29.18 -16.75 1.82
CA VAL A 424 30.06 -17.77 2.42
C VAL A 424 30.84 -18.52 1.34
N LYS A 425 30.20 -18.89 0.22
CA LYS A 425 30.82 -19.54 -0.92
C LYS A 425 31.93 -18.66 -1.53
N VAL A 426 31.67 -17.38 -1.74
CA VAL A 426 32.65 -16.42 -2.27
C VAL A 426 33.83 -16.28 -1.30
N CYS A 427 33.57 -16.12 0.00
CA CYS A 427 34.63 -15.99 1.01
C CYS A 427 35.52 -17.24 1.08
N ARG A 428 34.93 -18.44 1.13
CA ARG A 428 35.66 -19.73 1.18
C ARG A 428 36.50 -19.96 -0.06
N LYS A 429 35.93 -19.72 -1.27
CA LYS A 429 36.66 -19.85 -2.54
C LYS A 429 37.92 -19.00 -2.58
N ASN A 430 37.94 -17.89 -1.85
CA ASN A 430 39.03 -16.91 -1.87
C ASN A 430 39.85 -16.89 -0.57
N ASN A 431 39.71 -17.89 0.33
CA ASN A 431 40.37 -17.99 1.62
C ASN A 431 40.18 -16.75 2.52
N ILE A 432 39.04 -16.10 2.45
CA ILE A 432 38.74 -14.89 3.21
C ILE A 432 38.04 -15.27 4.51
N LYS A 433 38.52 -14.74 5.64
CA LYS A 433 37.89 -14.95 6.95
C LYS A 433 36.46 -14.38 6.96
N ILE A 434 35.50 -15.23 7.31
CA ILE A 434 34.09 -14.82 7.44
C ILE A 434 33.93 -14.05 8.75
N THR A 435 33.56 -12.78 8.64
CA THR A 435 33.26 -11.88 9.76
C THR A 435 31.94 -11.17 9.49
N GLY A 436 31.31 -10.59 10.52
CA GLY A 436 30.07 -9.81 10.35
C GLY A 436 30.11 -8.73 9.26
N ARG A 437 31.30 -8.23 8.94
CA ARG A 437 31.48 -7.18 7.93
C ARG A 437 31.13 -7.64 6.52
N VAL A 438 31.44 -8.89 6.14
CA VAL A 438 31.19 -9.39 4.77
C VAL A 438 29.68 -9.41 4.46
N PHE A 439 28.82 -9.62 5.46
CA PHE A 439 27.37 -9.59 5.29
C PHE A 439 26.78 -8.18 5.05
N SER A 440 27.59 -7.14 5.11
CA SER A 440 27.19 -5.78 4.71
C SER A 440 27.06 -5.60 3.19
N ARG A 441 27.61 -6.53 2.39
CA ARG A 441 27.62 -6.50 0.91
C ARG A 441 26.94 -7.76 0.33
N THR A 442 26.54 -7.70 -0.94
CA THR A 442 26.12 -8.89 -1.70
C THR A 442 27.31 -9.68 -2.19
N ALA A 443 27.11 -10.96 -2.50
CA ALA A 443 28.15 -11.85 -3.03
C ALA A 443 28.84 -11.27 -4.28
N ASP A 444 28.06 -10.74 -5.24
CA ASP A 444 28.57 -10.13 -6.48
C ASP A 444 29.48 -8.92 -6.23
N LYS A 445 29.07 -8.04 -5.29
CA LYS A 445 29.87 -6.88 -4.91
C LYS A 445 31.17 -7.28 -4.22
N LEU A 446 31.14 -8.30 -3.39
CA LEU A 446 32.37 -8.86 -2.80
C LEU A 446 33.26 -9.46 -3.88
N GLN A 447 32.70 -10.26 -4.79
CA GLN A 447 33.45 -10.87 -5.88
C GLN A 447 34.10 -9.82 -6.77
N SER A 448 33.38 -8.76 -7.16
CA SER A 448 33.95 -7.65 -7.96
C SER A 448 35.15 -6.98 -7.28
N SER A 449 35.08 -6.79 -5.96
CA SER A 449 36.21 -6.20 -5.20
C SER A 449 37.38 -7.18 -5.06
N ILE A 450 37.11 -8.45 -4.91
CA ILE A 450 38.10 -9.54 -4.88
C ILE A 450 38.83 -9.62 -6.23
N ASP A 451 38.08 -9.60 -7.33
CA ASP A 451 38.64 -9.69 -8.68
C ASP A 451 39.56 -8.48 -8.98
N PHE A 452 39.13 -7.28 -8.59
CA PHE A 452 39.94 -6.09 -8.71
C PHE A 452 41.30 -6.24 -7.95
N ILE A 453 41.25 -6.69 -6.68
CA ILE A 453 42.47 -6.91 -5.88
C ILE A 453 43.35 -7.97 -6.51
N LYS A 454 42.81 -9.12 -6.94
CA LYS A 454 43.60 -10.21 -7.54
C LYS A 454 44.27 -9.84 -8.85
N VAL A 455 43.68 -8.96 -9.63
CA VAL A 455 44.25 -8.51 -10.92
C VAL A 455 45.40 -7.51 -10.74
N HIS A 456 45.31 -6.65 -9.73
CA HIS A 456 46.18 -5.48 -9.63
C HIS A 456 47.12 -5.52 -8.41
N TYR A 457 46.85 -6.36 -7.38
CA TYR A 457 47.54 -6.36 -6.11
C TYR A 457 47.71 -7.78 -5.56
N ASP A 458 48.57 -7.89 -4.54
CA ASP A 458 48.82 -9.16 -3.86
C ASP A 458 47.58 -9.66 -3.06
N SER A 459 47.43 -10.97 -2.98
CA SER A 459 46.32 -11.60 -2.26
C SER A 459 46.30 -11.32 -0.75
N SER A 460 47.38 -10.80 -0.17
CA SER A 460 47.42 -10.38 1.24
C SER A 460 46.47 -9.21 1.54
N TYR A 461 46.04 -8.47 0.52
CA TYR A 461 45.01 -7.43 0.63
C TYR A 461 43.59 -7.93 0.63
N LEU A 462 43.37 -9.24 0.43
CA LEU A 462 42.03 -9.85 0.50
C LEU A 462 41.53 -10.00 1.95
N THR A 463 41.37 -8.88 2.62
CA THR A 463 40.86 -8.85 3.99
C THR A 463 39.40 -8.46 4.04
N PRO A 464 38.63 -8.90 5.06
CA PRO A 464 37.21 -8.50 5.22
C PRO A 464 37.01 -6.98 5.29
N LEU A 465 38.03 -6.22 5.68
CA LEU A 465 37.98 -4.76 5.78
C LEU A 465 38.03 -4.10 4.41
N ILE A 466 38.78 -4.66 3.48
CA ILE A 466 39.04 -4.10 2.16
C ILE A 466 37.96 -4.53 1.17
N ILE A 467 37.65 -5.82 1.11
CA ILE A 467 36.68 -6.38 0.12
C ILE A 467 35.26 -5.87 0.29
N VAL A 468 34.89 -5.34 1.46
CA VAL A 468 33.58 -4.71 1.67
C VAL A 468 33.48 -3.31 1.08
N LYS A 469 34.56 -2.77 0.56
CA LYS A 469 34.57 -1.51 -0.20
C LYS A 469 34.16 -1.79 -1.65
N ASP A 470 33.61 -0.79 -2.31
CA ASP A 470 33.18 -0.91 -3.70
C ASP A 470 34.39 -1.00 -4.64
N ALA A 471 34.38 -1.92 -5.61
CA ALA A 471 35.46 -2.11 -6.55
C ALA A 471 35.84 -0.82 -7.33
N LYS A 472 34.81 -0.04 -7.75
CA LYS A 472 34.99 1.24 -8.43
C LYS A 472 35.66 2.29 -7.53
N HIS A 473 35.38 2.23 -6.23
CA HIS A 473 36.05 3.09 -5.25
C HIS A 473 37.50 2.63 -5.03
N LEU A 474 37.72 1.32 -4.85
CA LEU A 474 39.06 0.76 -4.71
C LEU A 474 39.95 1.08 -5.92
N SER A 475 39.43 0.99 -7.15
CA SER A 475 40.16 1.28 -8.38
C SER A 475 40.67 2.74 -8.48
N LYS A 476 40.06 3.66 -7.73
CA LYS A 476 40.50 5.06 -7.67
C LYS A 476 41.48 5.32 -6.52
N VAL A 477 41.24 4.71 -5.36
CA VAL A 477 41.95 5.02 -4.13
C VAL A 477 43.23 4.18 -4.00
N PHE A 478 43.21 2.91 -4.34
CA PHE A 478 44.38 2.02 -4.21
C PHE A 478 45.60 2.48 -4.99
N PRO A 479 45.53 2.85 -6.29
CA PRO A 479 46.67 3.34 -7.03
C PRO A 479 47.30 4.59 -6.39
N TYR A 480 46.50 5.51 -5.87
CA TYR A 480 46.98 6.70 -5.21
C TYR A 480 47.71 6.39 -3.88
N LEU A 481 47.17 5.44 -3.08
CA LEU A 481 47.81 5.02 -1.83
C LEU A 481 49.07 4.19 -2.08
N ASP A 482 49.13 3.48 -3.21
CA ASP A 482 50.33 2.76 -3.67
C ASP A 482 51.44 3.72 -4.06
N GLU A 483 51.14 4.74 -4.87
CA GLU A 483 52.06 5.83 -5.24
C GLU A 483 52.65 6.53 -4.01
N LEU A 484 51.88 6.64 -2.93
CA LEU A 484 52.33 7.21 -1.67
C LEU A 484 53.11 6.21 -0.78
N GLY A 485 53.21 4.94 -1.18
CA GLY A 485 53.93 3.90 -0.44
C GLY A 485 53.25 3.48 0.88
N VAL A 486 51.93 3.70 1.02
CA VAL A 486 51.20 3.49 2.29
C VAL A 486 50.21 2.30 2.27
N LEU A 487 50.22 1.46 1.22
CA LEU A 487 49.29 0.34 1.09
C LEU A 487 49.44 -0.67 2.23
N GLU A 488 50.59 -0.92 2.75
CA GLU A 488 50.80 -1.84 3.88
C GLU A 488 50.03 -1.37 5.12
N THR A 489 49.99 -0.06 5.35
CA THR A 489 49.16 0.54 6.43
C THR A 489 47.67 0.33 6.20
N VAL A 490 47.18 0.32 4.94
CA VAL A 490 45.78 0.02 4.61
C VAL A 490 45.42 -1.39 5.01
N ARG A 491 46.29 -2.36 4.86
CA ARG A 491 46.09 -3.76 5.26
C ARG A 491 45.79 -3.89 6.76
N GLN A 492 46.47 -3.08 7.57
CA GLN A 492 46.30 -3.04 9.03
C GLN A 492 45.12 -2.15 9.45
N SER A 493 44.87 -1.08 8.74
CA SER A 493 43.85 -0.08 9.07
C SER A 493 43.17 0.47 7.81
N ALA A 494 42.11 -0.17 7.38
CA ALA A 494 41.37 0.18 6.18
C ALA A 494 40.42 1.39 6.32
N SER A 495 40.48 2.14 7.43
CA SER A 495 39.56 3.27 7.68
C SER A 495 39.73 4.41 6.66
N ILE A 496 40.91 4.58 6.08
CA ILE A 496 41.13 5.56 5.03
C ILE A 496 40.27 5.28 3.79
N LEU A 497 39.93 4.01 3.53
CA LEU A 497 39.07 3.60 2.42
C LEU A 497 37.58 3.99 2.61
N ASP A 498 37.22 4.62 3.72
CA ASP A 498 35.91 5.21 3.93
C ASP A 498 35.80 6.62 3.34
N LEU A 499 36.92 7.20 2.96
CA LEU A 499 36.99 8.54 2.41
C LEU A 499 37.01 8.53 0.87
N PRO A 500 36.30 9.47 0.21
CA PRO A 500 36.49 9.74 -1.22
C PRO A 500 37.97 10.10 -1.52
N LEU A 501 38.44 9.80 -2.74
CA LEU A 501 39.82 10.11 -3.15
C LEU A 501 40.17 11.59 -2.98
N ASP A 502 39.25 12.49 -3.32
CA ASP A 502 39.49 13.93 -3.21
C ASP A 502 39.63 14.38 -1.75
N ASP A 503 38.82 13.83 -0.83
CA ASP A 503 38.96 14.05 0.61
C ASP A 503 40.32 13.53 1.12
N ILE A 504 40.80 12.39 0.61
CA ILE A 504 42.15 11.87 0.97
C ILE A 504 43.25 12.83 0.49
N ARG A 505 43.17 13.31 -0.75
CA ARG A 505 44.12 14.27 -1.31
C ARG A 505 44.17 15.59 -0.54
N GLU A 506 42.98 16.13 -0.21
CA GLU A 506 42.89 17.35 0.60
C GLU A 506 43.51 17.18 1.99
N ARG A 507 43.20 16.08 2.65
CA ARG A 507 43.72 15.77 3.98
C ARG A 507 45.24 15.56 3.96
N LYS A 508 45.74 14.93 2.88
CA LYS A 508 47.19 14.80 2.66
C LYS A 508 47.89 16.18 2.58
N LYS A 509 47.34 17.13 1.82
CA LYS A 509 47.88 18.51 1.75
C LYS A 509 47.97 19.19 3.12
N ILE A 510 46.95 18.99 3.97
CA ILE A 510 46.94 19.54 5.33
C ILE A 510 48.02 18.89 6.20
N VAL A 511 48.16 17.56 6.14
CA VAL A 511 49.18 16.84 6.90
C VAL A 511 50.58 17.30 6.46
N ASP A 512 50.81 17.48 5.16
CA ASP A 512 52.08 18.00 4.63
C ASP A 512 52.33 19.44 5.06
N SER A 513 51.30 20.30 5.08
CA SER A 513 51.47 21.71 5.47
C SER A 513 51.84 21.93 6.93
N ILE A 514 51.54 20.94 7.79
CA ILE A 514 51.91 20.97 9.22
C ILE A 514 53.16 20.16 9.51
N GLY A 515 53.86 19.63 8.50
CA GLY A 515 55.08 18.85 8.64
C GLY A 515 54.91 17.49 9.32
N GLU A 516 53.67 16.95 9.37
CA GLU A 516 53.39 15.65 9.97
C GLU A 516 53.41 14.52 8.91
N PRO A 517 53.83 13.28 9.27
CA PRO A 517 53.76 12.17 8.34
C PRO A 517 52.31 11.67 8.17
N MET A 518 51.99 11.16 6.97
CA MET A 518 50.69 10.53 6.68
C MET A 518 50.49 9.26 7.49
N VAL A 519 51.54 8.50 7.71
CA VAL A 519 51.58 7.30 8.56
C VAL A 519 52.52 7.60 9.72
N LEU A 520 52.02 7.43 10.93
CA LEU A 520 52.73 7.63 12.17
C LEU A 520 53.72 6.46 12.45
N GLU A 521 54.71 6.66 13.33
CA GLU A 521 55.68 5.63 13.73
C GLU A 521 55.02 4.33 14.25
N ASN A 522 53.84 4.42 14.81
CA ASN A 522 53.06 3.24 15.26
C ASN A 522 52.33 2.49 14.14
N GLY A 523 52.61 2.82 12.88
CA GLY A 523 52.00 2.18 11.69
C GLY A 523 50.55 2.52 11.43
N LYS A 524 49.98 3.56 12.07
CA LYS A 524 48.61 4.03 11.85
C LYS A 524 48.57 5.29 11.00
N PHE A 525 47.45 5.46 10.26
CA PHE A 525 47.24 6.73 9.58
C PHE A 525 47.09 7.89 10.58
N ASN A 526 47.61 9.04 10.19
CA ASN A 526 47.46 10.27 10.96
C ASN A 526 45.98 10.52 11.29
N SER A 527 45.71 11.01 12.48
CA SER A 527 44.36 11.25 13.00
C SER A 527 43.49 12.12 12.09
N VAL A 528 44.09 12.96 11.26
CA VAL A 528 43.40 13.80 10.26
C VAL A 528 42.55 12.95 9.32
N PHE A 529 43.01 11.74 8.94
CA PHE A 529 42.27 10.85 8.06
C PHE A 529 41.05 10.16 8.75
N GLY A 530 41.02 10.14 10.07
CA GLY A 530 39.89 9.62 10.86
C GLY A 530 38.90 10.68 11.32
N MET A 531 39.14 11.96 11.07
CA MET A 531 38.27 13.05 11.53
C MET A 531 36.93 13.09 10.77
N SER A 532 35.82 13.38 11.49
CA SER A 532 34.56 13.76 10.85
C SER A 532 34.75 15.06 10.05
N ARG A 533 33.93 15.27 8.98
CA ARG A 533 33.97 16.49 8.15
C ARG A 533 33.93 17.78 8.99
N LYS A 534 33.09 17.82 10.05
CA LYS A 534 32.96 18.99 10.94
C LYS A 534 34.28 19.28 11.72
N ARG A 535 34.93 18.24 12.27
CA ARG A 535 36.20 18.37 12.98
C ARG A 535 37.34 18.74 12.05
N TYR A 536 37.35 18.14 10.85
CA TYR A 536 38.30 18.45 9.81
C TYR A 536 38.20 19.91 9.37
N ALA A 537 36.99 20.42 9.04
CA ALA A 537 36.79 21.82 8.67
C ALA A 537 37.29 22.81 9.75
N LYS A 538 37.04 22.49 11.04
CA LYS A 538 37.58 23.30 12.16
C LYS A 538 39.10 23.28 12.20
N ARG A 539 39.75 22.14 11.95
CA ARG A 539 41.23 22.05 11.91
C ARG A 539 41.82 22.84 10.75
N VAL A 540 41.22 22.76 9.55
CA VAL A 540 41.60 23.56 8.38
C VAL A 540 41.55 25.07 8.67
N SER A 541 40.47 25.54 9.31
CA SER A 541 40.32 26.96 9.67
C SER A 541 41.38 27.44 10.66
N ASN A 542 41.81 26.57 11.58
CA ASN A 542 42.89 26.90 12.53
C ASN A 542 44.26 26.93 11.86
N VAL A 543 44.56 25.99 10.95
CA VAL A 543 45.83 25.98 10.18
C VAL A 543 45.93 27.23 9.32
N LYS A 544 44.90 27.64 8.62
CA LYS A 544 44.88 28.87 7.82
C LYS A 544 45.10 30.13 8.68
N LYS A 545 44.50 30.22 9.87
CA LYS A 545 44.73 31.36 10.78
C LYS A 545 46.15 31.46 11.26
N ASN A 546 46.87 30.34 11.45
CA ASN A 546 48.25 30.35 11.88
C ASN A 546 49.22 30.70 10.73
N SER A 547 48.91 30.29 9.47
CA SER A 547 49.69 30.66 8.29
C SER A 547 49.55 32.15 7.93
N ASP A 548 48.40 32.77 8.20
CA ASP A 548 48.19 34.21 7.95
C ASP A 548 48.71 35.09 9.12
N GLY A 549 48.97 34.48 10.30
CA GLY A 549 49.52 35.16 11.46
C GLY A 549 51.04 35.39 11.42
N ASP A 550 51.78 34.53 10.71
CA ASP A 550 53.27 34.65 10.60
C ASP A 550 53.74 35.67 9.54
N SER A 551 52.83 36.26 8.76
CA SER A 551 53.17 37.28 7.76
C SER A 551 53.17 38.73 8.30
N TYR A 552 52.95 38.97 9.60
CA TYR A 552 52.94 40.31 10.23
C TYR A 552 53.96 40.48 11.37
N GLY A 553 55.04 39.76 11.34
CA GLY A 553 56.11 39.86 12.34
C GLY A 553 57.50 40.14 11.76
N GLY A 554 57.62 41.13 10.87
CA GLY A 554 58.88 41.55 10.32
C GLY A 554 58.96 43.06 10.09
N LYS A 555 59.18 43.80 11.18
CA LYS A 555 59.88 45.13 11.14
C LYS A 555 60.69 45.28 12.40
#